data_0fc0ec35624e59aacf198c999f8a0ed4
#
_entry.id   0fc0ec35624e59aacf198c999f8a0ed4
#
_cell.length_a   1.000
_cell.length_b   1.000
_cell.length_c   1.000
_cell.angle_alpha   90.00
_cell.angle_beta   90.00
_cell.angle_gamma   90.00
#
_symmetry.space_group_name_H-M   'P 1'
#
loop_
_entity.id
_entity.type
_entity.pdbx_description
1 polymer ?
#
loop_
_entity_poly.entity_id
_entity_poly.type
_entity_poly.pdbx_seq_one_letter_code
_entity_poly.pdbx_strand_id
1 'polypeptide(L)'
;KQDSDFVDKFMPNSKLFQNSPQVSWDNYFQLLVYQILTNPNLTSVFQVNEEIASRLKAAIREISSVEELVDKVATKRYTKARVRRILTYILVGAVDNSLPESIHVLGFSQKGQSHLKSVKKSVDIVARIGKEPWDMLTQQADNVYQLGNPELCEQNFGRVPIRVK
;
A
#
# COMPACT_ATOMS: atom_id res chain seq x y z
N LYS A 1 11.62 9.72 -20.79
CA LYS A 1 10.95 11.01 -20.54
C LYS A 1 9.56 10.88 -21.12
N GLN A 2 8.57 10.51 -20.31
CA GLN A 2 7.16 10.63 -20.69
C GLN A 2 6.84 12.12 -20.79
N ASP A 3 6.05 12.47 -21.79
CA ASP A 3 5.66 13.84 -22.11
C ASP A 3 5.01 14.50 -20.89
N SER A 4 5.74 15.38 -20.21
CA SER A 4 5.24 16.09 -19.02
C SER A 4 3.97 16.90 -19.34
N ASP A 5 3.88 17.43 -20.56
CA ASP A 5 2.75 18.23 -21.03
C ASP A 5 1.46 17.40 -21.20
N PHE A 6 1.58 16.10 -21.46
CA PHE A 6 0.41 15.22 -21.54
C PHE A 6 -0.14 14.94 -20.14
N VAL A 7 0.73 14.67 -19.17
CA VAL A 7 0.33 14.39 -17.79
C VAL A 7 -0.33 15.60 -17.14
N ASP A 8 0.19 16.82 -17.42
CA ASP A 8 -0.34 18.08 -16.87
C ASP A 8 -1.80 18.36 -17.28
N LYS A 9 -2.23 17.83 -18.44
CA LYS A 9 -3.62 17.98 -18.89
C LYS A 9 -4.65 17.18 -18.09
N PHE A 10 -4.22 16.02 -17.53
CA PHE A 10 -5.12 15.06 -16.90
C PHE A 10 -4.93 14.94 -15.41
N MET A 11 -3.83 15.46 -14.87
CA MET A 11 -3.48 15.32 -13.46
C MET A 11 -3.29 16.69 -12.80
N PRO A 12 -4.25 17.15 -12.00
CA PRO A 12 -4.07 18.38 -11.21
C PRO A 12 -2.83 18.24 -10.32
N ASN A 13 -2.00 19.29 -10.30
CA ASN A 13 -0.76 19.33 -9.50
C ASN A 13 0.29 18.26 -9.87
N SER A 14 0.37 17.85 -11.12
CA SER A 14 1.36 16.88 -11.63
C SER A 14 2.79 17.18 -11.18
N LYS A 15 3.18 18.46 -11.10
CA LYS A 15 4.50 18.90 -10.62
C LYS A 15 4.80 18.49 -9.18
N LEU A 16 3.79 18.41 -8.31
CA LEU A 16 3.97 17.91 -6.95
C LEU A 16 4.34 16.43 -6.95
N PHE A 17 3.67 15.64 -7.80
CA PHE A 17 3.98 14.21 -7.93
C PHE A 17 5.34 13.98 -8.59
N GLN A 18 5.71 14.77 -9.61
CA GLN A 18 7.02 14.66 -10.26
C GLN A 18 8.19 14.96 -9.33
N ASN A 19 7.99 15.88 -8.38
CA ASN A 19 9.01 16.28 -7.41
C ASN A 19 8.94 15.49 -6.08
N SER A 20 7.95 14.59 -5.93
CA SER A 20 7.84 13.75 -4.75
C SER A 20 8.82 12.58 -4.80
N PRO A 21 9.31 12.10 -3.66
CA PRO A 21 10.06 10.87 -3.60
C PRO A 21 9.28 9.73 -4.26
N GLN A 22 9.92 9.01 -5.17
CA GLN A 22 9.30 7.91 -5.91
C GLN A 22 9.72 6.57 -5.33
N VAL A 23 8.82 5.59 -5.43
CA VAL A 23 9.11 4.18 -5.13
C VAL A 23 8.84 3.32 -6.34
N SER A 24 9.63 2.28 -6.51
CA SER A 24 9.42 1.24 -7.51
C SER A 24 9.31 -0.13 -6.85
N TRP A 25 8.91 -1.14 -7.59
CA TRP A 25 8.89 -2.52 -7.09
C TRP A 25 10.27 -3.01 -6.66
N ASP A 26 11.33 -2.53 -7.28
CA ASP A 26 12.69 -2.95 -6.97
C ASP A 26 13.14 -2.50 -5.58
N ASN A 27 12.60 -1.39 -5.07
CA ASN A 27 12.83 -0.94 -3.69
C ASN A 27 12.34 -1.97 -2.65
N TYR A 28 11.35 -2.78 -3.00
CA TYR A 28 10.77 -3.78 -2.11
C TYR A 28 11.30 -5.20 -2.35
N PHE A 29 12.19 -5.41 -3.31
CA PHE A 29 12.66 -6.74 -3.67
C PHE A 29 13.24 -7.52 -2.49
N GLN A 30 14.14 -6.91 -1.72
CA GLN A 30 14.77 -7.55 -0.57
C GLN A 30 13.76 -7.85 0.56
N LEU A 31 12.76 -6.99 0.74
CA LEU A 31 11.68 -7.23 1.71
C LEU A 31 10.82 -8.42 1.28
N LEU A 32 10.54 -8.56 -0.02
CA LEU A 32 9.83 -9.71 -0.57
C LEU A 32 10.64 -11.00 -0.41
N VAL A 33 11.93 -10.97 -0.72
CA VAL A 33 12.85 -12.11 -0.50
C VAL A 33 12.77 -12.55 0.96
N TYR A 34 12.93 -11.61 1.88
CA TYR A 34 12.84 -11.89 3.31
C TYR A 34 11.50 -12.54 3.69
N GLN A 35 10.38 -11.90 3.33
CA GLN A 35 9.04 -12.39 3.67
C GLN A 35 8.74 -13.77 3.09
N ILE A 36 9.09 -14.02 1.82
CA ILE A 36 8.82 -15.29 1.16
C ILE A 36 9.65 -16.43 1.75
N LEU A 37 10.92 -16.17 2.11
CA LEU A 37 11.80 -17.19 2.63
C LEU A 37 11.59 -17.49 4.12
N THR A 38 11.26 -16.48 4.92
CA THR A 38 11.20 -16.59 6.39
C THR A 38 9.81 -16.83 6.94
N ASN A 39 8.75 -16.50 6.19
CA ASN A 39 7.39 -16.73 6.66
C ASN A 39 7.05 -18.23 6.64
N PRO A 40 6.87 -18.87 7.82
CA PRO A 40 6.56 -20.29 7.90
C PRO A 40 5.15 -20.62 7.39
N ASN A 41 4.24 -19.65 7.45
CA ASN A 41 2.84 -19.79 7.06
C ASN A 41 2.46 -18.79 5.95
N LEU A 42 3.13 -18.88 4.80
CA LEU A 42 2.88 -17.99 3.67
C LEU A 42 1.44 -18.12 3.14
N THR A 43 0.81 -19.27 3.34
CA THR A 43 -0.58 -19.53 2.94
C THR A 43 -1.63 -18.84 3.80
N SER A 44 -1.26 -18.28 4.95
CA SER A 44 -2.16 -17.40 5.73
C SER A 44 -2.34 -16.04 5.10
N VAL A 45 -1.46 -15.66 4.17
CA VAL A 45 -1.60 -14.38 3.46
C VAL A 45 -2.76 -14.45 2.48
N PHE A 46 -3.53 -13.39 2.44
CA PHE A 46 -4.71 -13.29 1.57
C PHE A 46 -4.38 -13.62 0.11
N GLN A 47 -5.20 -14.48 -0.50
CA GLN A 47 -5.04 -15.00 -1.87
C GLN A 47 -3.80 -15.87 -2.13
N VAL A 48 -3.01 -16.21 -1.14
CA VAL A 48 -1.91 -17.17 -1.27
C VAL A 48 -2.42 -18.56 -0.94
N ASN A 49 -2.40 -19.46 -1.91
CA ASN A 49 -2.64 -20.88 -1.71
C ASN A 49 -1.32 -21.67 -1.80
N GLU A 50 -1.36 -22.96 -1.53
CA GLU A 50 -0.18 -23.85 -1.56
C GLU A 50 0.57 -23.82 -2.91
N GLU A 51 -0.17 -23.77 -4.02
CA GLU A 51 0.43 -23.72 -5.36
C GLU A 51 1.25 -22.43 -5.54
N ILE A 52 0.68 -21.27 -5.19
CA ILE A 52 1.36 -19.96 -5.28
C ILE A 52 2.53 -19.87 -4.29
N ALA A 53 2.35 -20.34 -3.06
CA ALA A 53 3.41 -20.36 -2.05
C ALA A 53 4.61 -21.18 -2.52
N SER A 54 4.37 -22.38 -3.06
CA SER A 54 5.42 -23.23 -3.60
C SER A 54 6.14 -22.59 -4.78
N ARG A 55 5.40 -22.00 -5.73
CA ARG A 55 5.99 -21.30 -6.89
C ARG A 55 6.84 -20.11 -6.47
N LEU A 56 6.36 -19.29 -5.53
CA LEU A 56 7.10 -18.14 -5.00
C LEU A 56 8.40 -18.59 -4.31
N LYS A 57 8.33 -19.59 -3.44
CA LYS A 57 9.52 -20.15 -2.74
C LYS A 57 10.55 -20.76 -3.69
N ALA A 58 10.11 -21.39 -4.77
CA ALA A 58 11.00 -21.92 -5.79
C ALA A 58 11.64 -20.79 -6.60
N ALA A 59 10.83 -19.85 -7.10
CA ALA A 59 11.29 -18.79 -7.98
C ALA A 59 12.25 -17.81 -7.30
N ILE A 60 11.98 -17.42 -6.04
CA ILE A 60 12.67 -16.31 -5.34
C ILE A 60 14.18 -16.55 -5.18
N ARG A 61 14.63 -17.77 -5.25
CA ARG A 61 16.05 -18.16 -5.10
C ARG A 61 16.89 -17.97 -6.35
N GLU A 62 16.24 -17.81 -7.49
CA GLU A 62 16.88 -17.84 -8.81
C GLU A 62 16.72 -16.51 -9.58
N ILE A 63 16.13 -15.49 -8.95
CA ILE A 63 15.79 -14.23 -9.60
C ILE A 63 16.44 -13.05 -8.87
N SER A 64 16.59 -11.93 -9.58
CA SER A 64 17.23 -10.72 -9.10
C SER A 64 16.32 -9.49 -9.06
N SER A 65 15.09 -9.60 -9.57
CA SER A 65 14.12 -8.50 -9.61
C SER A 65 12.70 -8.96 -9.38
N VAL A 66 11.82 -8.01 -9.02
CA VAL A 66 10.39 -8.29 -8.87
C VAL A 66 9.74 -8.64 -10.20
N GLU A 67 10.19 -8.05 -11.29
CA GLU A 67 9.63 -8.34 -12.61
C GLU A 67 9.93 -9.78 -13.05
N GLU A 68 11.17 -10.25 -12.83
CA GLU A 68 11.52 -11.67 -13.06
C GLU A 68 10.70 -12.61 -12.17
N LEU A 69 10.45 -12.24 -10.90
CA LEU A 69 9.58 -13.03 -10.02
C LEU A 69 8.17 -13.14 -10.58
N VAL A 70 7.61 -12.00 -10.99
CA VAL A 70 6.26 -11.94 -11.57
C VAL A 70 6.18 -12.81 -12.82
N ASP A 71 7.17 -12.72 -13.70
CA ASP A 71 7.19 -13.48 -14.96
C ASP A 71 7.32 -14.98 -14.73
N LYS A 72 8.13 -15.40 -13.77
CA LYS A 72 8.36 -16.80 -13.45
C LYS A 72 7.16 -17.46 -12.75
N VAL A 73 6.42 -16.70 -11.93
CA VAL A 73 5.26 -17.18 -11.17
C VAL A 73 3.97 -17.11 -11.99
N ALA A 74 3.86 -16.17 -12.93
CA ALA A 74 2.65 -15.97 -13.72
C ALA A 74 2.31 -17.20 -14.59
N THR A 75 1.01 -17.43 -14.76
CA THR A 75 0.43 -18.47 -15.60
C THR A 75 -0.87 -17.99 -16.21
N LYS A 76 -1.51 -18.81 -17.05
CA LYS A 76 -2.88 -18.51 -17.54
C LYS A 76 -3.89 -18.35 -16.40
N ARG A 77 -3.71 -19.08 -15.29
CA ARG A 77 -4.57 -18.97 -14.09
C ARG A 77 -4.20 -17.80 -13.17
N TYR A 78 -2.90 -17.50 -13.09
CA TYR A 78 -2.36 -16.42 -12.25
C TYR A 78 -1.74 -15.36 -13.15
N THR A 79 -2.53 -14.39 -13.57
CA THR A 79 -2.04 -13.29 -14.40
C THR A 79 -0.98 -12.46 -13.69
N LYS A 80 -0.09 -11.80 -14.42
CA LYS A 80 0.94 -10.89 -13.87
C LYS A 80 0.34 -9.87 -12.89
N ALA A 81 -0.81 -9.28 -13.23
CA ALA A 81 -1.51 -8.34 -12.35
C ALA A 81 -1.95 -8.99 -11.02
N ARG A 82 -2.44 -10.24 -11.06
CA ARG A 82 -2.80 -10.99 -9.86
C ARG A 82 -1.57 -11.33 -9.02
N VAL A 83 -0.48 -11.73 -9.64
CA VAL A 83 0.79 -12.01 -8.93
C VAL A 83 1.28 -10.75 -8.22
N ARG A 84 1.35 -9.59 -8.89
CA ARG A 84 1.75 -8.33 -8.26
C ARG A 84 0.87 -7.98 -7.05
N ARG A 85 -0.45 -8.18 -7.15
CA ARG A 85 -1.36 -7.96 -6.02
C ARG A 85 -1.06 -8.91 -4.85
N ILE A 86 -0.78 -10.18 -5.12
CA ILE A 86 -0.37 -11.14 -4.09
C ILE A 86 0.95 -10.71 -3.44
N LEU A 87 1.92 -10.24 -4.20
CA LEU A 87 3.18 -9.70 -3.66
C LEU A 87 2.94 -8.50 -2.74
N THR A 88 1.98 -7.61 -3.07
CA THR A 88 1.56 -6.53 -2.16
C THR A 88 1.00 -7.09 -0.86
N TYR A 89 0.12 -8.10 -0.93
CA TYR A 89 -0.44 -8.72 0.28
C TYR A 89 0.64 -9.39 1.15
N ILE A 90 1.64 -10.00 0.54
CA ILE A 90 2.79 -10.59 1.26
C ILE A 90 3.60 -9.50 1.96
N LEU A 91 3.90 -8.39 1.28
CA LEU A 91 4.64 -7.26 1.85
C LEU A 91 3.92 -6.65 3.05
N VAL A 92 2.61 -6.45 2.90
CA VAL A 92 1.78 -5.80 3.94
C VAL A 92 1.34 -6.80 5.02
N GLY A 93 1.46 -8.11 4.77
CA GLY A 93 0.99 -9.14 5.71
C GLY A 93 -0.53 -9.22 5.80
N ALA A 94 -1.25 -8.93 4.72
CA ALA A 94 -2.70 -8.97 4.69
C ALA A 94 -3.22 -10.41 4.82
N VAL A 95 -4.11 -10.65 5.78
CA VAL A 95 -4.71 -11.98 6.00
C VAL A 95 -6.13 -12.08 5.46
N ASP A 96 -6.80 -10.97 5.27
CA ASP A 96 -8.14 -10.87 4.73
C ASP A 96 -8.33 -9.60 3.89
N ASN A 97 -9.55 -9.32 3.46
CA ASN A 97 -9.94 -8.14 2.70
C ASN A 97 -10.98 -7.30 3.43
N SER A 98 -10.99 -7.35 4.76
CA SER A 98 -11.88 -6.50 5.56
C SER A 98 -11.62 -5.02 5.26
N LEU A 99 -12.70 -4.25 5.23
CA LEU A 99 -12.63 -2.81 5.08
C LEU A 99 -12.59 -2.14 6.46
N PRO A 100 -11.90 -1.01 6.60
CA PRO A 100 -11.93 -0.24 7.85
C PRO A 100 -13.36 0.19 8.18
N GLU A 101 -13.77 0.02 9.42
CA GLU A 101 -15.09 0.46 9.91
C GLU A 101 -15.13 1.96 10.26
N SER A 102 -13.97 2.60 10.34
CA SER A 102 -13.81 4.02 10.65
C SER A 102 -13.38 4.83 9.44
N ILE A 103 -13.58 6.15 9.49
CA ILE A 103 -13.17 7.08 8.45
C ILE A 103 -11.95 7.87 8.92
N HIS A 104 -10.84 7.76 8.21
CA HIS A 104 -9.67 8.60 8.44
C HIS A 104 -9.81 9.94 7.70
N VAL A 105 -9.84 11.03 8.45
CA VAL A 105 -9.99 12.39 7.92
C VAL A 105 -8.62 12.98 7.60
N LEU A 106 -8.31 13.10 6.31
CA LEU A 106 -7.05 13.69 5.83
C LEU A 106 -7.11 15.20 5.71
N GLY A 107 -8.29 15.76 5.50
CA GLY A 107 -8.50 17.20 5.40
C GLY A 107 -9.98 17.58 5.34
N PHE A 108 -10.30 18.84 5.61
CA PHE A 108 -11.66 19.33 5.56
C PHE A 108 -11.73 20.84 5.30
N SER A 109 -12.81 21.27 4.65
CA SER A 109 -13.23 22.65 4.55
C SER A 109 -14.13 23.03 5.72
N GLN A 110 -14.52 24.31 5.83
CA GLN A 110 -15.49 24.75 6.84
C GLN A 110 -16.83 24.00 6.74
N LYS A 111 -17.32 23.78 5.50
CA LYS A 111 -18.53 22.97 5.26
C LYS A 111 -18.31 21.51 5.66
N GLY A 112 -17.15 20.93 5.32
CA GLY A 112 -16.76 19.60 5.70
C GLY A 112 -16.70 19.40 7.22
N GLN A 113 -16.22 20.40 7.98
CA GLN A 113 -16.22 20.36 9.44
C GLN A 113 -17.64 20.24 10.02
N SER A 114 -18.59 20.97 9.47
CA SER A 114 -20.00 20.90 9.89
C SER A 114 -20.60 19.54 9.58
N HIS A 115 -20.29 18.98 8.41
CA HIS A 115 -20.73 17.64 8.01
C HIS A 115 -20.11 16.56 8.91
N LEU A 116 -18.80 16.61 9.18
CA LEU A 116 -18.15 15.66 10.09
C LEU A 116 -18.78 15.64 11.47
N LYS A 117 -19.21 16.80 12.01
CA LYS A 117 -19.94 16.87 13.29
C LYS A 117 -21.27 16.12 13.25
N SER A 118 -21.99 16.16 12.14
CA SER A 118 -23.27 15.45 11.99
C SER A 118 -23.08 13.92 11.86
N VAL A 119 -22.04 13.51 11.10
CA VAL A 119 -21.75 12.10 10.81
C VAL A 119 -21.10 11.37 12.00
N LYS A 120 -20.40 12.09 12.89
CA LYS A 120 -19.68 11.52 14.04
C LYS A 120 -20.56 10.67 14.96
N LYS A 121 -21.88 10.84 14.94
CA LYS A 121 -22.82 10.03 15.72
C LYS A 121 -23.10 8.65 15.13
N SER A 122 -22.81 8.46 13.84
CA SER A 122 -23.16 7.26 13.09
C SER A 122 -21.93 6.48 12.62
N VAL A 123 -20.77 7.11 12.58
CA VAL A 123 -19.52 6.51 12.07
C VAL A 123 -18.36 6.98 12.91
N ASP A 124 -17.44 6.09 13.22
CA ASP A 124 -16.21 6.42 13.89
C ASP A 124 -15.28 7.22 13.00
N ILE A 125 -14.88 8.38 13.47
CA ILE A 125 -14.02 9.32 12.75
C ILE A 125 -12.67 9.41 13.43
N VAL A 126 -11.63 9.01 12.70
CA VAL A 126 -10.24 9.13 13.12
C VAL A 126 -9.65 10.41 12.52
N ALA A 127 -9.35 11.37 13.37
CA ALA A 127 -8.73 12.64 12.97
C ALA A 127 -7.21 12.66 13.23
N ARG A 128 -6.73 11.83 14.15
CA ARG A 128 -5.30 11.74 14.51
C ARG A 128 -4.92 10.31 14.83
N ILE A 129 -4.21 9.69 13.91
CA ILE A 129 -3.62 8.37 14.11
C ILE A 129 -2.62 8.41 15.29
N GLY A 130 -2.59 7.36 16.10
CA GLY A 130 -1.76 7.26 17.30
C GLY A 130 -2.44 7.77 18.58
N LYS A 131 -3.50 8.59 18.48
CA LYS A 131 -4.39 8.90 19.60
C LYS A 131 -5.68 8.09 19.60
N GLU A 132 -6.15 7.76 18.41
CA GLU A 132 -7.38 6.99 18.18
C GLU A 132 -7.01 5.70 17.46
N PRO A 133 -7.71 4.58 17.75
CA PRO A 133 -7.50 3.35 16.99
C PRO A 133 -7.75 3.58 15.51
N TRP A 134 -6.87 3.06 14.68
CA TRP A 134 -6.99 3.09 13.23
C TRP A 134 -6.77 1.70 12.67
N ASP A 135 -7.28 1.44 11.49
CA ASP A 135 -7.13 0.16 10.80
C ASP A 135 -5.67 -0.27 10.69
N MET A 136 -5.36 -1.41 11.29
CA MET A 136 -3.98 -1.92 11.37
C MET A 136 -3.41 -2.23 10.01
N LEU A 137 -4.21 -2.75 9.09
CA LEU A 137 -3.75 -3.11 7.75
C LEU A 137 -3.35 -1.87 6.95
N THR A 138 -4.15 -0.80 7.06
CA THR A 138 -3.82 0.50 6.43
C THR A 138 -2.54 1.09 7.02
N GLN A 139 -2.37 1.08 8.35
CA GLN A 139 -1.14 1.55 8.99
C GLN A 139 0.09 0.74 8.52
N GLN A 140 -0.06 -0.57 8.43
CA GLN A 140 1.02 -1.45 7.98
C GLN A 140 1.35 -1.22 6.50
N ALA A 141 0.35 -0.97 5.66
CA ALA A 141 0.58 -0.62 4.26
C ALA A 141 1.37 0.68 4.11
N ASP A 142 1.02 1.71 4.89
CA ASP A 142 1.75 2.99 4.90
C ASP A 142 3.19 2.82 5.39
N ASN A 143 3.40 2.04 6.45
CA ASN A 143 4.73 1.75 6.97
C ASN A 143 5.59 1.00 5.95
N VAL A 144 5.02 -0.01 5.29
CA VAL A 144 5.71 -0.76 4.22
C VAL A 144 6.02 0.16 3.03
N TYR A 145 5.07 1.02 2.63
CA TYR A 145 5.31 1.99 1.55
C TYR A 145 6.51 2.90 1.85
N GLN A 146 6.60 3.38 3.08
CA GLN A 146 7.70 4.24 3.53
C GLN A 146 9.07 3.53 3.47
N LEU A 147 9.12 2.22 3.70
CA LEU A 147 10.37 1.45 3.60
C LEU A 147 10.97 1.42 2.18
N GLY A 148 10.16 1.70 1.17
CA GLY A 148 10.62 1.76 -0.22
C GLY A 148 11.51 2.95 -0.55
N ASN A 149 11.44 4.04 0.22
CA ASN A 149 12.29 5.21 0.02
C ASN A 149 12.45 5.98 1.34
N PRO A 150 13.68 6.14 1.87
CA PRO A 150 13.93 6.83 3.14
C PRO A 150 13.58 8.32 3.13
N GLU A 151 13.39 8.94 1.96
CA GLU A 151 12.94 10.32 1.85
C GLU A 151 11.43 10.49 2.06
N LEU A 152 10.67 9.39 2.11
CA LEU A 152 9.24 9.44 2.39
C LEU A 152 9.00 9.82 3.84
N CYS A 153 8.15 10.82 4.05
CA CYS A 153 7.73 11.20 5.39
C CYS A 153 6.82 10.13 6.01
N GLU A 154 6.95 9.98 7.31
CA GLU A 154 6.03 9.17 8.10
C GLU A 154 4.58 9.67 7.91
N GLN A 155 3.64 8.73 7.68
CA GLN A 155 2.29 9.08 7.25
C GLN A 155 1.24 8.94 8.37
N ASN A 156 1.56 8.24 9.45
CA ASN A 156 0.57 7.85 10.45
C ASN A 156 0.62 8.72 11.71
N PHE A 157 1.80 8.84 12.36
CA PHE A 157 1.91 9.45 13.67
C PHE A 157 1.89 10.96 13.65
N GLY A 158 1.03 11.55 14.48
CA GLY A 158 1.01 12.99 14.70
C GLY A 158 0.44 13.81 13.54
N ARG A 159 0.05 13.18 12.45
CA ARG A 159 -0.51 13.87 11.29
C ARG A 159 -1.86 14.48 11.64
N VAL A 160 -2.00 15.78 11.39
CA VAL A 160 -3.23 16.55 11.62
C VAL A 160 -3.94 16.77 10.30
N PRO A 161 -5.28 16.67 10.25
CA PRO A 161 -6.03 16.99 9.05
C PRO A 161 -5.74 18.38 8.50
N ILE A 162 -5.61 18.48 7.20
CA ILE A 162 -5.37 19.77 6.51
C ILE A 162 -6.65 20.59 6.50
N ARG A 163 -6.58 21.85 6.92
CA ARG A 163 -7.69 22.80 6.75
C ARG A 163 -7.61 23.43 5.38
N VAL A 164 -8.61 23.15 4.55
CA VAL A 164 -8.77 23.77 3.24
C VAL A 164 -9.63 25.01 3.41
N LYS A 165 -9.17 26.13 2.86
CA LYS A 165 -9.91 27.41 2.87
C LYS A 165 -11.10 27.38 1.93
#